data_89efd253156f7d26f4863f245fa237b6
#
_entry.id   89efd253156f7d26f4863f245fa237b6
#
_cell.length_a   1.000
_cell.length_b   1.000
_cell.length_c   1.000
_cell.angle_alpha   90.00
_cell.angle_beta   90.00
_cell.angle_gamma   90.00
#
_symmetry.space_group_name_H-M   'P 1'
#
loop_
_entity.id
_entity.type
_entity.pdbx_description
1 polymer ?
#
loop_
_entity_poly.entity_id
_entity_poly.type
_entity_poly.pdbx_seq_one_letter_code
_entity_poly.pdbx_strand_id
1 'polypeptide(L)'
;AGACCNTPPFGVPSANACPKLTGKRLVREYMLINDAKVEDSVEVLWLQCKTWFVDIRTGFNEDPGKGWAFAGQIEWEEPSVTFYHLIDTDGDTGSDCGSFVFTNLGCLEVGEVIRDNVLLPFEEKWLRFADSSSTRAFIAENDNQLAAVKIQQAKYTACVSKIGAAIYVDQGGVLELDRVFTTREKDTGGGSTIALLDYFASAHWQLAETS
;
A
#
# COMPACT_ATOMS: atom_id res chain seq x y z
N ALA A 1 -5.22 2.89 -24.98
CA ALA A 1 -4.82 3.52 -23.73
C ALA A 1 -6.06 4.16 -23.13
N GLY A 2 -6.80 3.45 -22.33
CA GLY A 2 -7.98 3.94 -21.64
C GLY A 2 -7.62 4.16 -20.21
N ALA A 3 -7.77 5.40 -19.73
CA ALA A 3 -7.67 5.70 -18.33
C ALA A 3 -8.69 4.82 -17.56
N CYS A 4 -8.20 3.99 -16.66
CA CYS A 4 -9.04 3.27 -15.70
C CYS A 4 -9.55 4.29 -14.67
N CYS A 5 -10.55 5.08 -15.03
CA CYS A 5 -11.15 6.10 -14.18
C CYS A 5 -12.58 5.70 -13.83
N ASN A 6 -12.74 4.76 -12.92
CA ASN A 6 -14.00 4.60 -12.20
C ASN A 6 -13.66 4.34 -10.74
N THR A 7 -13.90 5.34 -9.89
CA THR A 7 -13.78 5.19 -8.44
C THR A 7 -14.82 4.17 -7.99
N PRO A 8 -14.43 2.99 -7.47
CA PRO A 8 -15.41 2.04 -6.99
C PRO A 8 -16.03 2.53 -5.69
N PRO A 9 -17.28 2.16 -5.43
CA PRO A 9 -17.85 2.31 -4.11
C PRO A 9 -17.07 1.46 -3.10
N PHE A 10 -17.17 1.80 -1.83
CA PHE A 10 -16.63 1.02 -0.73
C PHE A 10 -16.88 -0.49 -0.91
N GLY A 11 -15.80 -1.27 -0.97
CA GLY A 11 -15.84 -2.67 -1.34
C GLY A 11 -16.04 -2.86 -2.85
N VAL A 12 -14.95 -3.06 -3.59
CA VAL A 12 -14.99 -3.30 -5.04
C VAL A 12 -15.74 -4.60 -5.33
N PRO A 13 -16.92 -4.58 -5.98
CA PRO A 13 -17.72 -5.79 -6.19
C PRO A 13 -17.02 -6.85 -7.05
N SER A 14 -16.05 -6.43 -7.88
CA SER A 14 -15.28 -7.26 -8.81
C SER A 14 -13.86 -7.55 -8.34
N ALA A 15 -13.52 -7.24 -7.08
CA ALA A 15 -12.18 -7.51 -6.57
C ALA A 15 -11.80 -8.98 -6.75
N ASN A 16 -10.80 -9.23 -7.58
CA ASN A 16 -10.26 -10.55 -7.87
C ASN A 16 -8.84 -10.65 -7.35
N ALA A 17 -8.57 -11.74 -6.61
CA ALA A 17 -7.24 -12.01 -6.10
C ALA A 17 -6.29 -12.44 -7.22
N CYS A 18 -5.09 -11.87 -7.24
CA CYS A 18 -3.98 -12.41 -8.02
C CYS A 18 -3.33 -13.57 -7.25
N PRO A 19 -3.41 -14.83 -7.73
CA PRO A 19 -2.87 -15.97 -6.99
C PRO A 19 -1.37 -15.86 -6.70
N LYS A 20 -0.61 -15.16 -7.56
CA LYS A 20 0.83 -14.99 -7.41
C LYS A 20 1.21 -13.88 -6.41
N LEU A 21 0.28 -12.99 -6.08
CA LEU A 21 0.45 -11.91 -5.10
C LEU A 21 -0.19 -12.25 -3.76
N THR A 22 -1.22 -13.09 -3.73
CA THR A 22 -1.96 -13.46 -2.51
C THR A 22 -1.03 -13.94 -1.40
N GLY A 23 -1.12 -13.33 -0.23
CA GLY A 23 -0.31 -13.65 0.93
C GLY A 23 1.17 -13.31 0.78
N LYS A 24 1.52 -12.35 -0.07
CA LYS A 24 2.91 -11.96 -0.31
C LYS A 24 3.25 -10.61 0.31
N ARG A 25 4.49 -10.53 0.78
CA ARG A 25 5.17 -9.29 1.11
C ARG A 25 6.10 -8.93 -0.05
N LEU A 26 5.96 -7.70 -0.54
CA LEU A 26 6.79 -7.19 -1.64
C LEU A 26 7.61 -6.00 -1.15
N VAL A 27 8.83 -5.94 -1.63
CA VAL A 27 9.76 -4.84 -1.38
C VAL A 27 10.29 -4.37 -2.72
N ARG A 28 10.24 -3.07 -2.97
CA ARG A 28 10.74 -2.50 -4.20
C ARG A 28 12.27 -2.59 -4.25
N GLU A 29 12.81 -3.17 -5.31
CA GLU A 29 14.24 -3.22 -5.55
C GLU A 29 14.72 -1.98 -6.34
N TYR A 30 13.96 -1.60 -7.37
CA TYR A 30 14.20 -0.37 -8.14
C TYR A 30 12.95 0.09 -8.87
N MET A 31 13.00 1.33 -9.34
CA MET A 31 12.06 1.93 -10.27
C MET A 31 12.80 2.61 -11.40
N LEU A 32 12.33 2.38 -12.64
CA LEU A 32 12.75 3.13 -13.83
C LEU A 32 11.58 3.98 -14.30
N ILE A 33 11.86 5.19 -14.76
CA ILE A 33 10.90 6.04 -15.47
C ILE A 33 11.57 6.48 -16.76
N ASN A 34 10.94 6.17 -17.90
CA ASN A 34 11.52 6.43 -19.22
C ASN A 34 12.96 5.88 -19.33
N ASP A 35 13.15 4.63 -18.90
CA ASP A 35 14.43 3.89 -18.85
C ASP A 35 15.51 4.50 -17.93
N ALA A 36 15.22 5.59 -17.22
CA ALA A 36 16.12 6.18 -16.25
C ALA A 36 15.79 5.69 -14.84
N LYS A 37 16.84 5.22 -14.13
CA LYS A 37 16.68 4.80 -12.74
C LYS A 37 16.30 6.00 -11.86
N VAL A 38 15.25 5.83 -11.09
CA VAL A 38 14.87 6.80 -10.04
C VAL A 38 15.85 6.62 -8.89
N GLU A 39 16.74 7.58 -8.71
CA GLU A 39 17.66 7.62 -7.57
C GLU A 39 16.94 8.28 -6.42
N ASP A 40 16.32 7.46 -5.57
CA ASP A 40 15.68 7.90 -4.36
C ASP A 40 16.07 6.99 -3.18
N SER A 41 15.90 7.51 -1.96
CA SER A 41 16.09 6.77 -0.72
C SER A 41 14.80 6.10 -0.23
N VAL A 42 13.78 6.07 -1.07
CA VAL A 42 12.44 5.62 -0.69
C VAL A 42 12.39 4.11 -0.53
N GLU A 43 12.10 3.69 0.70
CA GLU A 43 11.79 2.30 1.00
C GLU A 43 10.31 2.04 0.81
N VAL A 44 9.97 0.97 0.09
CA VAL A 44 8.58 0.59 -0.17
C VAL A 44 8.30 -0.78 0.39
N LEU A 45 7.25 -0.86 1.22
CA LEU A 45 6.68 -2.10 1.73
C LEU A 45 5.25 -2.25 1.22
N TRP A 46 5.01 -3.30 0.44
CA TRP A 46 3.68 -3.69 0.02
C TRP A 46 3.31 -5.03 0.67
N LEU A 47 2.20 -5.05 1.43
CA LEU A 47 1.60 -6.27 1.96
C LEU A 47 0.30 -6.56 1.23
N GLN A 48 0.20 -7.77 0.68
CA GLN A 48 -0.97 -8.23 -0.08
C GLN A 48 -1.66 -9.38 0.66
N CYS A 49 -2.93 -9.21 1.04
CA CYS A 49 -3.80 -10.32 1.45
C CYS A 49 -4.33 -11.05 0.19
N LYS A 50 -5.61 -11.32 0.06
CA LYS A 50 -6.18 -11.78 -1.24
C LYS A 50 -6.41 -10.59 -2.16
N THR A 51 -7.42 -9.80 -1.84
CA THR A 51 -7.79 -8.60 -2.57
C THR A 51 -7.30 -7.32 -1.90
N TRP A 52 -7.24 -7.29 -0.57
CA TRP A 52 -6.78 -6.13 0.19
C TRP A 52 -5.26 -5.98 0.16
N PHE A 53 -4.81 -4.75 0.05
CA PHE A 53 -3.39 -4.39 0.09
C PHE A 53 -3.14 -3.11 0.90
N VAL A 54 -1.89 -2.97 1.34
CA VAL A 54 -1.31 -1.72 1.80
C VAL A 54 0.03 -1.53 1.12
N ASP A 55 0.32 -0.32 0.65
CA ASP A 55 1.62 0.12 0.13
C ASP A 55 2.07 1.31 0.98
N ILE A 56 3.23 1.19 1.60
CA ILE A 56 3.80 2.22 2.47
C ILE A 56 5.19 2.58 1.97
N ARG A 57 5.39 3.84 1.67
CA ARG A 57 6.62 4.44 1.13
C ARG A 57 7.17 5.44 2.11
N THR A 58 8.42 5.27 2.55
CA THR A 58 9.08 6.10 3.55
C THR A 58 10.48 6.51 3.10
N GLY A 59 11.05 7.55 3.71
CA GLY A 59 12.40 8.00 3.41
C GLY A 59 12.51 9.01 2.27
N PHE A 60 11.42 9.70 1.93
CA PHE A 60 11.46 10.76 0.90
C PHE A 60 12.43 11.87 1.30
N ASN A 61 13.32 12.24 0.39
CA ASN A 61 14.39 13.20 0.62
C ASN A 61 15.28 12.85 1.83
N GLU A 62 15.55 11.55 2.03
CA GLU A 62 16.36 11.03 3.16
C GLU A 62 15.74 11.32 4.54
N ASP A 63 14.47 11.73 4.60
CA ASP A 63 13.74 11.99 5.84
C ASP A 63 12.80 10.82 6.17
N PRO A 64 13.11 9.99 7.17
CA PRO A 64 12.29 8.83 7.54
C PRO A 64 10.89 9.22 8.04
N GLY A 65 10.68 10.47 8.46
CA GLY A 65 9.39 11.00 8.87
C GLY A 65 8.51 11.46 7.70
N LYS A 66 9.03 11.41 6.47
CA LYS A 66 8.26 11.68 5.25
C LYS A 66 7.87 10.39 4.57
N GLY A 67 6.61 10.30 4.21
CA GLY A 67 6.07 9.12 3.56
C GLY A 67 4.84 9.42 2.73
N TRP A 68 4.48 8.42 1.95
CA TRP A 68 3.22 8.32 1.24
C TRP A 68 2.73 6.88 1.37
N ALA A 69 1.44 6.70 1.63
CA ALA A 69 0.84 5.40 1.74
C ALA A 69 -0.56 5.38 1.17
N PHE A 70 -0.91 4.24 0.62
CA PHE A 70 -2.25 3.99 0.15
C PHE A 70 -2.66 2.54 0.45
N ALA A 71 -3.96 2.33 0.53
CA ALA A 71 -4.52 1.04 0.84
C ALA A 71 -5.87 0.86 0.13
N GLY A 72 -6.20 -0.37 -0.18
CA GLY A 72 -7.46 -0.66 -0.84
C GLY A 72 -7.55 -2.09 -1.32
N GLN A 73 -8.15 -2.28 -2.49
CA GLN A 73 -8.35 -3.59 -3.09
C GLN A 73 -7.78 -3.66 -4.50
N ILE A 74 -7.40 -4.87 -4.91
CA ILE A 74 -6.96 -5.14 -6.27
C ILE A 74 -8.06 -5.86 -7.07
N GLU A 75 -8.00 -5.66 -8.38
CA GLU A 75 -8.67 -6.49 -9.38
C GLU A 75 -7.61 -7.06 -10.32
N TRP A 76 -7.59 -8.40 -10.41
CA TRP A 76 -6.66 -9.12 -11.28
C TRP A 76 -7.35 -9.55 -12.57
N GLU A 77 -6.82 -9.11 -13.69
CA GLU A 77 -7.16 -9.58 -15.03
C GLU A 77 -5.85 -9.78 -15.79
N GLU A 78 -5.39 -11.03 -15.90
CA GLU A 78 -4.06 -11.36 -16.43
C GLU A 78 -3.77 -10.69 -17.78
N PRO A 79 -2.63 -9.98 -17.93
CA PRO A 79 -1.50 -9.84 -16.99
C PRO A 79 -1.59 -8.61 -16.08
N SER A 80 -2.73 -7.94 -15.97
CA SER A 80 -2.88 -6.64 -15.35
C SER A 80 -3.46 -6.72 -13.94
N VAL A 81 -2.96 -5.86 -13.07
CA VAL A 81 -3.55 -5.56 -11.76
C VAL A 81 -4.04 -4.12 -11.77
N THR A 82 -5.28 -3.92 -11.37
CA THR A 82 -5.80 -2.59 -11.04
C THR A 82 -5.80 -2.44 -9.53
N PHE A 83 -5.17 -1.39 -9.03
CA PHE A 83 -5.13 -1.02 -7.63
C PHE A 83 -6.15 0.08 -7.38
N TYR A 84 -7.14 -0.18 -6.56
CA TYR A 84 -8.12 0.81 -6.13
C TYR A 84 -7.69 1.41 -4.81
N HIS A 85 -7.28 2.68 -4.81
CA HIS A 85 -6.88 3.42 -3.62
C HIS A 85 -8.13 3.88 -2.87
N LEU A 86 -8.58 3.09 -1.91
CA LEU A 86 -9.71 3.43 -1.06
C LEU A 86 -9.31 4.39 0.07
N ILE A 87 -8.04 4.34 0.45
CA ILE A 87 -7.37 5.29 1.34
C ILE A 87 -6.06 5.69 0.68
N ASP A 88 -5.79 6.98 0.67
CA ASP A 88 -4.54 7.56 0.20
C ASP A 88 -4.18 8.75 1.09
N THR A 89 -2.91 8.80 1.56
CA THR A 89 -2.44 9.86 2.46
C THR A 89 -2.25 11.20 1.77
N ASP A 90 -2.13 11.22 0.43
CA ASP A 90 -2.10 12.45 -0.38
C ASP A 90 -3.50 12.87 -0.85
N GLY A 91 -4.53 12.05 -0.55
CA GLY A 91 -5.92 12.31 -0.86
C GLY A 91 -6.34 11.89 -2.28
N ASP A 92 -5.48 11.22 -3.03
CA ASP A 92 -5.79 10.70 -4.37
C ASP A 92 -6.42 9.29 -4.29
N THR A 93 -7.72 9.26 -4.02
CA THR A 93 -8.51 8.03 -3.98
C THR A 93 -8.95 7.60 -5.39
N GLY A 94 -8.01 7.35 -6.26
CA GLY A 94 -8.25 6.89 -7.63
C GLY A 94 -7.96 5.41 -7.81
N SER A 95 -7.56 5.08 -9.01
CA SER A 95 -7.00 3.76 -9.33
C SER A 95 -5.82 3.91 -10.28
N ASP A 96 -4.85 3.05 -10.13
CA ASP A 96 -3.79 2.86 -11.09
C ASP A 96 -3.75 1.40 -11.58
N CYS A 97 -2.97 1.15 -12.62
CA CYS A 97 -2.94 -0.14 -13.26
C CYS A 97 -1.53 -0.43 -13.75
N GLY A 98 -1.05 -1.63 -13.45
CA GLY A 98 0.21 -2.15 -13.96
C GLY A 98 0.05 -3.54 -14.57
N SER A 99 0.88 -3.87 -15.55
CA SER A 99 1.00 -5.22 -16.07
C SER A 99 2.17 -5.91 -15.40
N PHE A 100 1.98 -7.19 -15.00
CA PHE A 100 2.93 -7.93 -14.20
C PHE A 100 3.55 -9.10 -14.95
N VAL A 101 4.88 -9.20 -14.87
CA VAL A 101 5.65 -10.37 -15.29
C VAL A 101 6.26 -11.01 -14.04
N PHE A 102 5.79 -12.21 -13.69
CA PHE A 102 6.24 -12.92 -12.50
C PHE A 102 7.46 -13.79 -12.75
N THR A 103 8.41 -13.73 -11.81
CA THR A 103 9.58 -14.60 -11.74
C THR A 103 9.55 -15.45 -10.46
N ASN A 104 10.53 -16.32 -10.27
CA ASN A 104 10.63 -17.13 -9.05
C ASN A 104 10.88 -16.28 -7.79
N LEU A 105 11.62 -15.17 -7.92
CA LEU A 105 12.04 -14.34 -6.80
C LEU A 105 11.20 -13.05 -6.64
N GLY A 106 10.45 -12.67 -7.66
CA GLY A 106 9.74 -11.41 -7.64
C GLY A 106 8.81 -11.21 -8.82
N CYS A 107 8.60 -9.95 -9.17
CA CYS A 107 7.89 -9.56 -10.38
C CYS A 107 8.41 -8.23 -10.91
N LEU A 108 8.17 -8.01 -12.20
CA LEU A 108 8.27 -6.71 -12.84
C LEU A 108 6.85 -6.18 -13.03
N GLU A 109 6.63 -4.96 -12.61
CA GLU A 109 5.43 -4.18 -12.89
C GLU A 109 5.79 -3.13 -13.92
N VAL A 110 5.01 -3.05 -14.99
CA VAL A 110 5.18 -2.07 -16.04
C VAL A 110 3.87 -1.33 -16.28
N GLY A 111 3.98 -0.03 -16.50
CA GLY A 111 2.82 0.83 -16.71
C GLY A 111 3.23 2.21 -17.21
N GLU A 112 2.34 3.17 -17.00
CA GLU A 112 2.55 4.57 -17.38
C GLU A 112 2.25 5.47 -16.19
N VAL A 113 3.07 6.49 -15.99
CA VAL A 113 2.93 7.49 -14.94
C VAL A 113 2.94 8.89 -15.55
N ILE A 114 2.12 9.79 -15.02
CA ILE A 114 2.14 11.20 -15.43
C ILE A 114 3.14 11.95 -14.55
N ARG A 115 4.16 12.55 -15.18
CA ARG A 115 5.07 13.51 -14.55
C ARG A 115 5.15 14.77 -15.39
N ASP A 116 5.01 15.92 -14.76
CA ASP A 116 5.05 17.23 -15.42
C ASP A 116 4.09 17.33 -16.63
N ASN A 117 2.90 16.74 -16.50
CA ASN A 117 1.89 16.60 -17.55
C ASN A 117 2.33 15.76 -18.77
N VAL A 118 3.36 14.95 -18.63
CA VAL A 118 3.83 14.03 -19.66
C VAL A 118 3.58 12.60 -19.18
N LEU A 119 2.98 11.79 -20.05
CA LEU A 119 2.81 10.36 -19.79
C LEU A 119 4.13 9.65 -20.11
N LEU A 120 4.71 9.00 -19.12
CA LEU A 120 5.99 8.31 -19.23
C LEU A 120 5.84 6.83 -18.84
N PRO A 121 6.51 5.92 -19.56
CA PRO A 121 6.56 4.52 -19.15
C PRO A 121 7.34 4.38 -17.84
N PHE A 122 6.90 3.47 -16.98
CA PHE A 122 7.64 3.06 -15.81
C PHE A 122 7.82 1.54 -15.77
N GLU A 123 8.85 1.12 -15.06
CA GLU A 123 9.09 -0.25 -14.65
C GLU A 123 9.49 -0.25 -13.17
N GLU A 124 8.79 -1.05 -12.36
CA GLU A 124 9.17 -1.32 -10.97
C GLU A 124 9.54 -2.80 -10.81
N LYS A 125 10.66 -3.06 -10.16
CA LYS A 125 11.04 -4.41 -9.78
C LYS A 125 10.77 -4.65 -8.31
N TRP A 126 10.04 -5.71 -8.06
CA TRP A 126 9.61 -6.15 -6.75
C TRP A 126 10.28 -7.46 -6.37
N LEU A 127 10.89 -7.52 -5.19
CA LEU A 127 11.24 -8.75 -4.52
C LEU A 127 10.01 -9.26 -3.78
N ARG A 128 9.72 -10.54 -3.93
CA ARG A 128 8.50 -11.18 -3.41
C ARG A 128 8.86 -12.23 -2.38
N PHE A 129 8.34 -12.06 -1.17
CA PHE A 129 8.56 -12.97 -0.06
C PHE A 129 7.27 -13.73 0.24
N ALA A 130 7.38 -15.05 0.30
CA ALA A 130 6.32 -15.93 0.75
C ALA A 130 6.58 -16.23 2.23
N ASP A 131 5.70 -15.73 3.09
CA ASP A 131 5.73 -16.07 4.50
C ASP A 131 4.83 -17.30 4.74
N SER A 132 5.23 -18.18 5.66
CA SER A 132 4.52 -19.43 5.95
C SER A 132 3.23 -19.26 6.76
N SER A 133 2.96 -18.04 7.23
CA SER A 133 1.76 -17.71 8.02
C SER A 133 0.65 -17.12 7.15
N SER A 134 -0.59 -17.36 7.55
CA SER A 134 -1.75 -16.72 6.93
C SER A 134 -1.66 -15.19 7.03
N THR A 135 -2.00 -14.51 5.94
CA THR A 135 -2.16 -13.06 5.95
C THR A 135 -3.60 -12.70 6.28
N ARG A 136 -3.78 -11.68 7.09
CA ARG A 136 -5.10 -11.17 7.48
C ARG A 136 -5.21 -9.69 7.20
N ALA A 137 -6.32 -9.30 6.57
CA ALA A 137 -6.66 -7.90 6.37
C ALA A 137 -7.81 -7.51 7.30
N PHE A 138 -7.68 -6.34 7.90
CA PHE A 138 -8.68 -5.74 8.77
C PHE A 138 -8.99 -4.34 8.28
N ILE A 139 -10.23 -3.93 8.46
CA ILE A 139 -10.71 -2.59 8.19
C ILE A 139 -11.23 -1.94 9.46
N ALA A 140 -11.12 -0.64 9.55
CA ALA A 140 -11.82 0.17 10.53
C ALA A 140 -12.69 1.20 9.81
N GLU A 141 -13.89 1.39 10.31
CA GLU A 141 -14.87 2.33 9.77
C GLU A 141 -15.13 3.47 10.75
N ASN A 142 -15.40 4.64 10.22
CA ASN A 142 -15.93 5.77 10.96
C ASN A 142 -17.11 6.35 10.16
N ASP A 143 -18.27 6.50 10.81
CA ASP A 143 -19.50 7.00 10.17
C ASP A 143 -19.86 6.23 8.87
N ASN A 144 -19.72 4.91 8.87
CA ASN A 144 -19.92 4.02 7.73
C ASN A 144 -19.00 4.30 6.53
N GLN A 145 -17.87 4.95 6.76
CA GLN A 145 -16.83 5.15 5.77
C GLN A 145 -15.55 4.41 6.18
N LEU A 146 -14.84 3.88 5.19
CA LEU A 146 -13.53 3.28 5.43
C LEU A 146 -12.57 4.35 5.99
N ALA A 147 -12.08 4.11 7.18
CA ALA A 147 -11.20 5.03 7.89
C ALA A 147 -9.74 4.55 7.95
N ALA A 148 -9.54 3.23 8.03
CA ALA A 148 -8.21 2.64 8.03
C ALA A 148 -8.21 1.19 7.53
N VAL A 149 -7.06 0.75 7.02
CA VAL A 149 -6.75 -0.63 6.64
C VAL A 149 -5.54 -1.10 7.42
N LYS A 150 -5.60 -2.33 7.92
CA LYS A 150 -4.49 -3.01 8.58
C LYS A 150 -4.26 -4.38 7.95
N ILE A 151 -3.01 -4.69 7.58
CA ILE A 151 -2.62 -6.02 7.15
C ILE A 151 -1.59 -6.59 8.11
N GLN A 152 -1.84 -7.82 8.54
CA GLN A 152 -0.92 -8.62 9.34
C GLN A 152 -0.41 -9.79 8.50
N GLN A 153 0.91 -9.90 8.37
CA GLN A 153 1.58 -10.95 7.63
C GLN A 153 2.90 -11.33 8.31
N ALA A 154 3.01 -12.58 8.74
CA ALA A 154 4.16 -13.04 9.51
C ALA A 154 4.44 -12.10 10.69
N LYS A 155 5.64 -11.54 10.76
CA LYS A 155 6.02 -10.59 11.81
C LYS A 155 5.60 -9.13 11.53
N TYR A 156 5.09 -8.83 10.35
CA TYR A 156 4.74 -7.46 9.96
C TYR A 156 3.28 -7.14 10.24
N THR A 157 3.04 -5.94 10.77
CA THR A 157 1.71 -5.33 10.85
C THR A 157 1.82 -3.93 10.25
N ALA A 158 1.09 -3.67 9.18
CA ALA A 158 1.05 -2.38 8.51
C ALA A 158 -0.35 -1.78 8.60
N CYS A 159 -0.42 -0.51 9.00
CA CYS A 159 -1.67 0.25 9.15
C CYS A 159 -1.59 1.51 8.30
N VAL A 160 -2.66 1.79 7.56
CA VAL A 160 -2.81 2.99 6.72
C VAL A 160 -4.15 3.66 7.01
N SER A 161 -4.13 4.98 7.18
CA SER A 161 -5.30 5.86 7.28
C SER A 161 -5.04 7.12 6.47
N LYS A 162 -6.03 7.99 6.31
CA LYS A 162 -5.86 9.28 5.60
C LYS A 162 -4.85 10.23 6.27
N ILE A 163 -4.58 10.05 7.56
CA ILE A 163 -3.69 10.92 8.33
C ILE A 163 -2.27 10.38 8.48
N GLY A 164 -1.98 9.21 7.93
CA GLY A 164 -0.64 8.62 7.94
C GLY A 164 -0.64 7.11 8.00
N ALA A 165 0.55 6.54 8.15
CA ALA A 165 0.77 5.11 8.19
C ALA A 165 1.82 4.71 9.23
N ALA A 166 1.73 3.44 9.68
CA ALA A 166 2.69 2.85 10.59
C ALA A 166 2.98 1.39 10.22
N ILE A 167 4.23 0.99 10.40
CA ILE A 167 4.69 -0.39 10.27
C ILE A 167 5.20 -0.84 11.63
N TYR A 168 4.72 -1.98 12.08
CA TYR A 168 5.18 -2.67 13.28
C TYR A 168 5.80 -4.00 12.91
N VAL A 169 6.81 -4.40 13.67
CA VAL A 169 7.48 -5.71 13.53
C VAL A 169 7.36 -6.47 14.85
N ASP A 170 6.91 -7.70 14.78
CA ASP A 170 6.88 -8.60 15.94
C ASP A 170 8.28 -9.09 16.27
N GLN A 171 8.75 -8.78 17.45
CA GLN A 171 10.03 -9.20 18.03
C GLN A 171 9.77 -10.16 19.20
N GLY A 172 9.38 -11.40 18.86
CA GLY A 172 9.16 -12.45 19.88
C GLY A 172 7.88 -12.25 20.71
N GLY A 173 6.80 -11.79 20.09
CA GLY A 173 5.49 -11.56 20.73
C GLY A 173 5.26 -10.13 21.18
N VAL A 174 6.22 -9.24 20.96
CA VAL A 174 6.10 -7.80 21.21
C VAL A 174 6.10 -7.06 19.87
N LEU A 175 5.07 -6.27 19.59
CA LEU A 175 5.02 -5.41 18.42
C LEU A 175 5.85 -4.15 18.69
N GLU A 176 6.93 -4.00 17.95
CA GLU A 176 7.77 -2.81 17.97
C GLU A 176 7.46 -1.93 16.76
N LEU A 177 7.40 -0.62 16.97
CA LEU A 177 7.22 0.35 15.90
C LEU A 177 8.51 0.42 15.08
N ASP A 178 8.42 0.06 13.79
CA ASP A 178 9.53 0.11 12.84
C ASP A 178 9.57 1.46 12.11
N ARG A 179 8.44 1.86 11.53
CA ARG A 179 8.30 3.10 10.77
C ARG A 179 6.96 3.74 11.00
N VAL A 180 6.93 5.06 10.96
CA VAL A 180 5.70 5.86 11.05
C VAL A 180 5.89 7.20 10.36
N PHE A 181 4.85 7.66 9.70
CA PHE A 181 4.75 9.05 9.26
C PHE A 181 3.31 9.54 9.35
N THR A 182 3.16 10.86 9.47
CA THR A 182 1.88 11.55 9.42
C THR A 182 1.84 12.50 8.25
N THR A 183 0.67 12.65 7.63
CA THR A 183 0.47 13.69 6.63
C THR A 183 0.49 15.05 7.31
N ARG A 184 1.11 16.02 6.67
CA ARG A 184 0.95 17.42 7.08
C ARG A 184 -0.41 17.87 6.54
N GLU A 185 -1.41 17.99 7.39
CA GLU A 185 -2.57 18.78 7.03
C GLU A 185 -2.11 20.21 6.71
N LYS A 186 -2.40 20.66 5.50
CA LYS A 186 -1.96 21.97 4.98
C LYS A 186 -2.47 23.15 5.81
N ASP A 187 -3.45 22.99 6.71
CA ASP A 187 -4.11 24.08 7.41
C ASP A 187 -4.54 23.88 8.88
N THR A 188 -4.34 22.70 9.49
CA THR A 188 -4.81 22.47 10.86
C THR A 188 -3.80 21.68 11.71
N GLY A 189 -2.68 22.29 12.04
CA GLY A 189 -1.72 21.76 13.03
C GLY A 189 -1.52 20.24 12.92
N GLY A 190 -0.55 19.82 12.13
CA GLY A 190 -0.30 18.44 11.70
C GLY A 190 -0.57 17.39 12.75
N GLY A 191 -1.25 16.31 12.36
CA GLY A 191 -1.54 15.19 13.23
C GLY A 191 -0.25 14.72 13.93
N SER A 192 -0.28 14.66 15.25
CA SER A 192 0.84 14.16 16.04
C SER A 192 1.03 12.67 15.72
N THR A 193 2.28 12.23 15.57
CA THR A 193 2.60 10.80 15.49
C THR A 193 1.95 10.01 16.63
N ILE A 194 1.91 10.58 17.84
CA ILE A 194 1.24 9.98 19.00
C ILE A 194 -0.25 9.80 18.72
N ALA A 195 -0.94 10.83 18.21
CA ALA A 195 -2.37 10.74 17.90
C ALA A 195 -2.68 9.68 16.81
N LEU A 196 -1.81 9.51 15.81
CA LEU A 196 -1.94 8.44 14.82
C LEU A 196 -1.78 7.05 15.46
N LEU A 197 -0.77 6.86 16.30
CA LEU A 197 -0.53 5.59 16.98
C LEU A 197 -1.66 5.25 17.95
N ASP A 198 -2.16 6.23 18.72
CA ASP A 198 -3.32 6.08 19.59
C ASP A 198 -4.58 5.72 18.79
N TYR A 199 -4.77 6.34 17.63
CA TYR A 199 -5.85 5.99 16.72
C TYR A 199 -5.75 4.53 16.28
N PHE A 200 -4.60 4.06 15.82
CA PHE A 200 -4.44 2.66 15.41
C PHE A 200 -4.59 1.67 16.57
N ALA A 201 -4.18 2.05 17.79
CA ALA A 201 -4.35 1.23 18.97
C ALA A 201 -5.80 1.12 19.42
N SER A 202 -6.59 2.19 19.27
CA SER A 202 -7.98 2.28 19.72
C SER A 202 -9.03 1.96 18.63
N ALA A 203 -8.62 1.88 17.37
CA ALA A 203 -9.52 1.62 16.25
C ALA A 203 -10.26 0.28 16.39
N HIS A 204 -11.54 0.29 16.08
CA HIS A 204 -12.37 -0.92 16.09
C HIS A 204 -12.16 -1.71 14.80
N TRP A 205 -11.21 -2.65 14.84
CA TRP A 205 -10.81 -3.45 13.68
C TRP A 205 -11.78 -4.61 13.43
N GLN A 206 -12.27 -4.70 12.20
CA GLN A 206 -13.07 -5.82 11.71
C GLN A 206 -12.25 -6.63 10.72
N LEU A 207 -12.29 -7.96 10.84
CA LEU A 207 -11.63 -8.85 9.88
C LEU A 207 -12.32 -8.74 8.51
N ALA A 208 -11.59 -8.32 7.48
CA ALA A 208 -12.10 -8.19 6.13
C ALA A 208 -11.85 -9.47 5.31
N GLU A 209 -10.62 -10.03 5.39
CA GLU A 209 -10.30 -11.29 4.71
C GLU A 209 -9.08 -11.99 5.32
N THR A 210 -8.91 -13.28 4.96
CA THR A 210 -7.73 -14.10 5.29
C THR A 210 -7.26 -14.84 4.05
N SER A 211 -5.95 -14.87 3.80
CA SER A 211 -5.34 -15.64 2.72
C SER A 211 -4.77 -16.97 3.21
#